data_705b0cca19b5236a44c649d0dea31ecc
#
_entry.id   705b0cca19b5236a44c649d0dea31ecc
#
_cell.length_a   1.000
_cell.length_b   1.000
_cell.length_c   1.000
_cell.angle_alpha   90.00
_cell.angle_beta   90.00
_cell.angle_gamma   90.00
#
_symmetry.space_group_name_H-M   'P 1'
#
loop_
_entity.id
_entity.type
_entity.pdbx_description
1 polymer ?
#
loop_
_entity_poly.entity_id
_entity_poly.type
_entity_poly.pdbx_seq_one_letter_code
_entity_poly.pdbx_strand_id
1 'polypeptide(L)'
;VYVADKDAKKVFVFDAQGNVTAEYGKPDSPIYGNSMDFKPTKVVANKTGTMYIICEGNMNGIVQLSPVEGGSFLGYFGTNYTSLSPFQMIQRVILTDAQRAQMLSNIPSTPTNLHIDDTGLIYTVTQGDKETSLKKLNIAGKNLLDSDPYYADLPAAVTTGNYNNILVADSDGYIYEYNEDGELLFMFGGRDVGRQRVGLCNIVEAIAVDEDDRIYLLDSDKKQIHIFEPTEFTNLLHESLYLFSKGQY
;
A
#
# COMPACT_ATOMS: atom_id res chain seq x y z
N VAL A 1 -2.77 -16.92 4.04
CA VAL A 1 -2.21 -16.03 3.00
C VAL A 1 -3.36 -15.52 2.15
N TYR A 2 -3.33 -14.21 1.81
CA TYR A 2 -4.29 -13.58 0.90
C TYR A 2 -3.62 -13.33 -0.45
N VAL A 3 -4.31 -13.67 -1.53
CA VAL A 3 -3.81 -13.53 -2.90
C VAL A 3 -4.85 -12.81 -3.75
N ALA A 4 -4.46 -11.66 -4.31
CA ALA A 4 -5.26 -10.94 -5.29
C ALA A 4 -5.00 -11.51 -6.68
N ASP A 5 -6.04 -12.00 -7.35
CA ASP A 5 -5.99 -12.52 -8.72
C ASP A 5 -6.88 -11.65 -9.62
N LYS A 6 -6.23 -10.85 -10.44
CA LYS A 6 -6.89 -9.93 -11.35
C LYS A 6 -7.68 -10.63 -12.44
N ASP A 7 -7.14 -11.73 -12.96
CA ASP A 7 -7.73 -12.46 -14.09
C ASP A 7 -8.91 -13.32 -13.64
N ALA A 8 -8.80 -13.96 -12.45
CA ALA A 8 -9.91 -14.64 -11.81
C ALA A 8 -10.95 -13.66 -11.23
N LYS A 9 -10.63 -12.36 -11.12
CA LYS A 9 -11.46 -11.32 -10.49
C LYS A 9 -11.86 -11.67 -9.06
N LYS A 10 -10.89 -12.21 -8.29
CA LYS A 10 -11.11 -12.71 -6.93
C LYS A 10 -9.91 -12.42 -6.03
N VAL A 11 -10.17 -12.39 -4.74
CA VAL A 11 -9.17 -12.58 -3.69
C VAL A 11 -9.35 -13.98 -3.13
N PHE A 12 -8.27 -14.76 -3.12
CA PHE A 12 -8.22 -16.09 -2.52
C PHE A 12 -7.55 -16.04 -1.16
N VAL A 13 -8.05 -16.84 -0.23
CA VAL A 13 -7.41 -17.06 1.07
C VAL A 13 -6.93 -18.49 1.16
N PHE A 14 -5.66 -18.66 1.48
CA PHE A 14 -5.01 -19.96 1.62
C PHE A 14 -4.61 -20.22 3.07
N ASP A 15 -4.71 -21.46 3.51
CA ASP A 15 -4.13 -21.95 4.75
C ASP A 15 -2.61 -22.13 4.65
N ALA A 16 -1.97 -22.58 5.73
CA ALA A 16 -0.53 -22.84 5.76
C ALA A 16 -0.12 -24.06 4.89
N GLN A 17 -1.06 -24.89 4.49
CA GLN A 17 -0.85 -26.07 3.62
C GLN A 17 -1.06 -25.73 2.15
N GLY A 18 -1.50 -24.48 1.83
CA GLY A 18 -1.76 -24.03 0.46
C GLY A 18 -3.15 -24.38 -0.06
N ASN A 19 -4.09 -24.82 0.80
CA ASN A 19 -5.46 -25.06 0.40
C ASN A 19 -6.26 -23.76 0.42
N VAL A 20 -7.15 -23.56 -0.56
CA VAL A 20 -8.07 -22.42 -0.58
C VAL A 20 -9.12 -22.60 0.51
N THR A 21 -9.19 -21.66 1.44
CA THR A 21 -10.16 -21.64 2.55
C THR A 21 -11.32 -20.68 2.33
N ALA A 22 -11.12 -19.63 1.52
CA ALA A 22 -12.17 -18.68 1.16
C ALA A 22 -11.85 -18.00 -0.18
N GLU A 23 -12.90 -17.52 -0.84
CA GLU A 23 -12.82 -16.75 -2.08
C GLU A 23 -13.76 -15.55 -1.99
N TYR A 24 -13.27 -14.37 -2.42
CA TYR A 24 -14.03 -13.13 -2.41
C TYR A 24 -14.01 -12.52 -3.80
N GLY A 25 -15.18 -12.42 -4.41
CA GLY A 25 -15.38 -11.80 -5.71
C GLY A 25 -15.91 -10.38 -5.61
N LYS A 26 -16.50 -9.91 -6.73
CA LYS A 26 -17.16 -8.61 -6.77
C LYS A 26 -18.23 -8.51 -5.68
N PRO A 27 -18.17 -7.48 -4.80
CA PRO A 27 -19.17 -7.33 -3.76
C PRO A 27 -20.54 -6.98 -4.36
N ASP A 28 -21.59 -7.60 -3.84
CA ASP A 28 -22.98 -7.26 -4.16
C ASP A 28 -23.42 -6.05 -3.34
N SER A 29 -23.09 -4.87 -3.85
CA SER A 29 -23.43 -3.60 -3.19
C SER A 29 -23.68 -2.49 -4.21
N PRO A 30 -24.82 -1.79 -4.12
CA PRO A 30 -25.08 -0.63 -4.99
C PRO A 30 -24.04 0.49 -4.83
N ILE A 31 -23.41 0.60 -3.65
CA ILE A 31 -22.38 1.61 -3.36
C ILE A 31 -21.06 1.26 -4.08
N TYR A 32 -20.76 -0.02 -4.24
CA TYR A 32 -19.62 -0.45 -5.06
C TYR A 32 -19.79 -0.04 -6.52
N GLY A 33 -21.01 -0.09 -7.02
CA GLY A 33 -21.37 0.26 -8.39
C GLY A 33 -21.56 -0.98 -9.29
N ASN A 34 -22.74 -1.07 -9.90
CA ASN A 34 -23.11 -2.25 -10.71
C ASN A 34 -22.24 -2.40 -11.96
N SER A 35 -21.77 -1.28 -12.55
CA SER A 35 -20.92 -1.27 -13.76
C SER A 35 -19.42 -1.38 -13.46
N MET A 36 -19.00 -1.33 -12.17
CA MET A 36 -17.60 -1.42 -11.81
C MET A 36 -17.11 -2.87 -11.87
N ASP A 37 -15.98 -3.08 -12.53
CA ASP A 37 -15.28 -4.37 -12.50
C ASP A 37 -14.55 -4.55 -11.16
N PHE A 38 -14.40 -5.82 -10.74
CA PHE A 38 -13.56 -6.17 -9.59
C PHE A 38 -12.30 -6.86 -10.11
N LYS A 39 -11.20 -6.10 -10.21
CA LYS A 39 -9.90 -6.58 -10.70
C LYS A 39 -8.84 -6.34 -9.63
N PRO A 40 -8.80 -7.18 -8.59
CA PRO A 40 -7.88 -6.98 -7.47
C PRO A 40 -6.43 -7.18 -7.91
N THR A 41 -5.56 -6.24 -7.55
CA THR A 41 -4.13 -6.30 -7.86
C THR A 41 -3.26 -6.40 -6.63
N LYS A 42 -3.70 -5.82 -5.51
CA LYS A 42 -3.02 -5.90 -4.22
C LYS A 42 -4.07 -6.11 -3.12
N VAL A 43 -3.70 -6.85 -2.08
CA VAL A 43 -4.56 -7.09 -0.91
C VAL A 43 -3.72 -7.16 0.35
N VAL A 44 -4.21 -6.51 1.41
CA VAL A 44 -3.77 -6.75 2.79
C VAL A 44 -4.99 -7.00 3.65
N ALA A 45 -4.81 -7.70 4.76
CA ALA A 45 -5.88 -7.97 5.71
C ALA A 45 -5.41 -7.71 7.14
N ASN A 46 -6.28 -7.13 7.95
CA ASN A 46 -6.02 -6.97 9.38
C ASN A 46 -6.26 -8.27 10.15
N LYS A 47 -5.98 -8.24 11.46
CA LYS A 47 -6.13 -9.40 12.35
C LYS A 47 -7.56 -9.93 12.46
N THR A 48 -8.58 -9.15 12.11
CA THR A 48 -9.99 -9.56 12.08
C THR A 48 -10.41 -10.12 10.72
N GLY A 49 -9.51 -10.14 9.74
CA GLY A 49 -9.76 -10.60 8.37
C GLY A 49 -10.40 -9.54 7.46
N THR A 50 -10.59 -8.30 7.93
CA THR A 50 -11.03 -7.21 7.05
C THR A 50 -9.96 -6.94 6.02
N MET A 51 -10.35 -7.00 4.75
CA MET A 51 -9.46 -6.86 3.60
C MET A 51 -9.49 -5.45 3.04
N TYR A 52 -8.32 -4.96 2.65
CA TYR A 52 -8.12 -3.70 1.95
C TYR A 52 -7.49 -4.04 0.60
N ILE A 53 -8.18 -3.69 -0.49
CA ILE A 53 -7.89 -4.22 -1.82
C ILE A 53 -7.74 -3.06 -2.80
N ILE A 54 -6.61 -3.01 -3.50
CA ILE A 54 -6.44 -2.15 -4.67
C ILE A 54 -6.98 -2.90 -5.88
N CYS A 55 -7.89 -2.27 -6.63
CA CYS A 55 -8.46 -2.81 -7.85
C CYS A 55 -8.07 -1.95 -9.05
N GLU A 56 -7.61 -2.60 -10.13
CA GLU A 56 -7.32 -1.92 -11.40
C GLU A 56 -8.56 -1.24 -11.97
N GLY A 57 -8.40 0.02 -12.36
CA GLY A 57 -9.49 0.83 -12.93
C GLY A 57 -10.50 1.35 -11.91
N ASN A 58 -10.33 1.08 -10.63
CA ASN A 58 -11.19 1.62 -9.58
C ASN A 58 -10.63 2.93 -9.03
N MET A 59 -11.25 4.04 -9.41
CA MET A 59 -10.84 5.39 -9.00
C MET A 59 -11.49 5.86 -7.71
N ASN A 60 -12.36 5.04 -7.09
CA ASN A 60 -13.08 5.42 -5.86
C ASN A 60 -12.22 5.24 -4.60
N GLY A 61 -11.09 4.54 -4.69
CA GLY A 61 -10.17 4.28 -3.59
C GLY A 61 -9.97 2.79 -3.31
N ILE A 62 -9.40 2.49 -2.16
CA ILE A 62 -9.14 1.13 -1.70
C ILE A 62 -10.47 0.47 -1.32
N VAL A 63 -10.76 -0.68 -1.89
CA VAL A 63 -11.98 -1.45 -1.58
C VAL A 63 -11.82 -2.11 -0.21
N GLN A 64 -12.75 -1.88 0.70
CA GLN A 64 -12.76 -2.52 2.01
C GLN A 64 -13.85 -3.59 2.06
N LEU A 65 -13.45 -4.85 2.33
CA LEU A 65 -14.36 -5.99 2.46
C LEU A 65 -14.26 -6.61 3.86
N SER A 66 -15.42 -6.94 4.42
CA SER A 66 -15.50 -7.82 5.59
C SER A 66 -15.35 -9.29 5.17
N PRO A 67 -14.73 -10.17 5.97
CA PRO A 67 -14.72 -11.61 5.71
C PRO A 67 -16.08 -12.27 5.95
N VAL A 68 -17.01 -11.57 6.60
CA VAL A 68 -18.34 -12.08 6.94
C VAL A 68 -19.24 -12.08 5.70
N GLU A 69 -20.15 -13.06 5.62
CA GLU A 69 -21.17 -13.17 4.56
C GLU A 69 -20.61 -13.21 3.13
N GLY A 70 -19.45 -13.84 2.94
CA GLY A 70 -18.86 -13.99 1.61
C GLY A 70 -18.22 -12.72 1.03
N GLY A 71 -17.95 -11.69 1.86
CA GLY A 71 -17.27 -10.46 1.44
C GLY A 71 -18.18 -9.23 1.39
N SER A 72 -18.81 -8.87 2.51
CA SER A 72 -19.63 -7.65 2.59
C SER A 72 -18.80 -6.41 2.30
N PHE A 73 -19.29 -5.55 1.41
CA PHE A 73 -18.65 -4.28 1.10
C PHE A 73 -18.83 -3.28 2.25
N LEU A 74 -17.72 -2.86 2.85
CA LEU A 74 -17.72 -1.89 3.94
C LEU A 74 -17.62 -0.45 3.45
N GLY A 75 -17.06 -0.23 2.27
CA GLY A 75 -16.84 1.08 1.69
C GLY A 75 -15.53 1.21 0.94
N TYR A 76 -15.21 2.45 0.57
CA TYR A 76 -13.90 2.81 0.02
C TYR A 76 -13.06 3.47 1.11
N PHE A 77 -11.84 2.99 1.30
CA PHE A 77 -10.92 3.43 2.35
C PHE A 77 -9.81 4.32 1.78
N GLY A 78 -9.32 5.27 2.60
CA GLY A 78 -8.14 6.07 2.28
C GLY A 78 -8.27 6.95 1.05
N THR A 79 -9.50 7.22 0.63
CA THR A 79 -9.75 8.15 -0.48
C THR A 79 -9.34 9.55 -0.06
N ASN A 80 -8.67 10.28 -0.97
CA ASN A 80 -8.34 11.70 -0.79
C ASN A 80 -9.61 12.56 -0.85
N TYR A 81 -10.63 12.20 -0.07
CA TYR A 81 -11.75 13.09 0.12
C TYR A 81 -11.31 14.20 1.08
N THR A 82 -10.70 15.25 0.54
CA THR A 82 -10.87 16.55 1.13
C THR A 82 -12.39 16.78 1.22
N SER A 83 -12.96 16.40 2.37
CA SER A 83 -14.32 16.73 2.79
C SER A 83 -15.45 16.61 1.74
N LEU A 84 -15.60 15.44 1.11
CA LEU A 84 -16.88 15.16 0.48
C LEU A 84 -17.92 14.97 1.60
N SER A 85 -18.90 15.86 1.65
CA SER A 85 -20.02 15.69 2.56
C SER A 85 -20.78 14.39 2.21
N PRO A 86 -21.48 13.76 3.18
CA PRO A 86 -22.34 12.60 2.89
C PRO A 86 -23.30 12.83 1.72
N PHE A 87 -23.67 14.08 1.48
CA PHE A 87 -24.51 14.52 0.38
C PHE A 87 -23.83 14.37 -0.99
N GLN A 88 -22.53 14.66 -1.09
CA GLN A 88 -21.77 14.47 -2.34
C GLN A 88 -21.51 12.98 -2.64
N MET A 89 -21.42 12.12 -1.61
CA MET A 89 -21.40 10.67 -1.80
C MET A 89 -22.72 10.17 -2.40
N ILE A 90 -23.87 10.65 -1.91
CA ILE A 90 -25.18 10.31 -2.45
C ILE A 90 -25.33 10.84 -3.88
N GLN A 91 -24.86 12.06 -4.18
CA GLN A 91 -24.87 12.61 -5.53
C GLN A 91 -24.11 11.74 -6.53
N ARG A 92 -22.95 11.17 -6.16
CA ARG A 92 -22.20 10.27 -7.05
C ARG A 92 -22.94 8.99 -7.42
N VAL A 93 -23.82 8.51 -6.54
CA VAL A 93 -24.67 7.33 -6.81
C VAL A 93 -25.80 7.66 -7.79
N ILE A 94 -26.27 8.92 -7.80
CA ILE A 94 -27.42 9.35 -8.59
C ILE A 94 -27.00 9.93 -9.97
N LEU A 95 -25.75 10.37 -10.13
CA LEU A 95 -25.27 11.00 -11.37
C LEU A 95 -25.09 9.98 -12.50
N THR A 96 -25.49 10.39 -13.71
CA THR A 96 -25.22 9.62 -14.95
C THR A 96 -23.73 9.60 -15.28
N ASP A 97 -23.29 8.61 -16.09
CA ASP A 97 -21.89 8.44 -16.46
C ASP A 97 -21.30 9.68 -17.19
N ALA A 98 -22.14 10.41 -17.96
CA ALA A 98 -21.75 11.66 -18.61
C ALA A 98 -21.53 12.81 -17.61
N GLN A 99 -22.32 12.87 -16.55
CA GLN A 99 -22.16 13.87 -15.48
C GLN A 99 -20.96 13.53 -14.57
N ARG A 100 -20.69 12.25 -14.36
CA ARG A 100 -19.47 11.80 -13.68
C ARG A 100 -18.22 12.20 -14.46
N ALA A 101 -18.23 12.03 -15.79
CA ALA A 101 -17.09 12.40 -16.63
C ALA A 101 -16.73 13.90 -16.57
N GLN A 102 -17.70 14.78 -16.34
CA GLN A 102 -17.44 16.21 -16.15
C GLN A 102 -16.89 16.58 -14.75
N MET A 103 -17.07 15.72 -13.74
CA MET A 103 -16.47 15.89 -12.40
C MET A 103 -15.04 15.37 -12.30
N LEU A 104 -14.49 14.82 -13.38
CA LEU A 104 -13.20 14.12 -13.43
C LEU A 104 -11.96 15.02 -13.32
N SER A 105 -12.10 16.34 -13.17
CA SER A 105 -10.94 17.23 -13.05
C SER A 105 -10.16 17.14 -11.73
N ASN A 106 -10.67 16.40 -10.74
CA ASN A 106 -10.02 16.21 -9.44
C ASN A 106 -10.16 14.76 -8.95
N ILE A 107 -9.77 13.78 -9.78
CA ILE A 107 -9.74 12.39 -9.33
C ILE A 107 -8.44 12.18 -8.56
N PRO A 108 -8.53 11.73 -7.29
CA PRO A 108 -7.35 11.31 -6.55
C PRO A 108 -6.68 10.13 -7.26
N SER A 109 -5.37 10.14 -7.35
CA SER A 109 -4.60 9.02 -7.88
C SER A 109 -4.85 7.78 -7.01
N THR A 110 -5.11 6.63 -7.63
CA THR A 110 -5.27 5.36 -6.90
C THR A 110 -3.92 4.92 -6.38
N PRO A 111 -3.81 4.47 -5.12
CA PRO A 111 -2.58 3.89 -4.62
C PRO A 111 -2.08 2.74 -5.50
N THR A 112 -0.76 2.66 -5.69
CA THR A 112 -0.11 1.60 -6.47
C THR A 112 0.24 0.40 -5.60
N ASN A 113 0.49 0.63 -4.31
CA ASN A 113 0.80 -0.43 -3.35
C ASN A 113 0.29 -0.05 -1.96
N LEU A 114 0.11 -1.07 -1.11
CA LEU A 114 -0.27 -0.90 0.28
C LEU A 114 0.37 -1.96 1.17
N HIS A 115 0.56 -1.61 2.42
CA HIS A 115 1.02 -2.46 3.52
C HIS A 115 0.14 -2.22 4.75
N ILE A 116 0.00 -3.21 5.62
CA ILE A 116 -0.64 -3.08 6.93
C ILE A 116 0.32 -3.58 7.99
N ASP A 117 0.52 -2.78 9.04
CA ASP A 117 1.35 -3.17 10.16
C ASP A 117 0.58 -3.97 11.22
N ASP A 118 1.29 -4.42 12.24
CA ASP A 118 0.73 -5.20 13.35
C ASP A 118 -0.26 -4.42 14.22
N THR A 119 -0.23 -3.09 14.18
CA THR A 119 -1.16 -2.22 14.90
C THR A 119 -2.43 -1.93 14.10
N GLY A 120 -2.44 -2.27 12.80
CA GLY A 120 -3.56 -2.07 11.88
C GLY A 120 -3.50 -0.73 11.16
N LEU A 121 -2.39 -0.01 11.21
CA LEU A 121 -2.15 1.16 10.36
C LEU A 121 -1.86 0.72 8.93
N ILE A 122 -2.39 1.46 7.97
CA ILE A 122 -2.27 1.15 6.55
C ILE A 122 -1.35 2.17 5.90
N TYR A 123 -0.31 1.68 5.27
CA TYR A 123 0.64 2.47 4.50
C TYR A 123 0.33 2.33 3.03
N THR A 124 0.29 3.44 2.31
CA THR A 124 0.03 3.43 0.86
C THR A 124 1.05 4.28 0.13
N VAL A 125 1.41 3.83 -1.07
CA VAL A 125 2.20 4.64 -1.99
C VAL A 125 1.43 4.85 -3.29
N THR A 126 1.61 6.03 -3.89
CA THR A 126 0.90 6.46 -5.10
C THR A 126 1.90 7.06 -6.08
N GLN A 127 1.96 6.52 -7.29
CA GLN A 127 2.80 7.05 -8.35
C GLN A 127 2.18 8.32 -8.97
N GLY A 128 3.04 9.27 -9.34
CA GLY A 128 2.66 10.47 -10.08
C GLY A 128 2.00 11.56 -9.24
N ASP A 129 1.81 11.34 -7.96
CA ASP A 129 1.26 12.33 -7.03
C ASP A 129 2.35 12.74 -6.02
N LYS A 130 2.89 13.94 -6.21
CA LYS A 130 3.98 14.44 -5.39
C LYS A 130 3.56 14.77 -3.96
N GLU A 131 2.32 15.23 -3.78
CA GLU A 131 1.85 15.69 -2.48
C GLU A 131 1.34 14.54 -1.59
N THR A 132 1.01 13.40 -2.19
CA THR A 132 0.43 12.28 -1.46
C THR A 132 1.05 10.93 -1.83
N SER A 133 2.33 10.94 -2.20
CA SER A 133 3.05 9.74 -2.64
C SER A 133 3.14 8.67 -1.56
N LEU A 134 3.32 9.04 -0.30
CA LEU A 134 3.32 8.14 0.85
C LEU A 134 2.28 8.62 1.88
N LYS A 135 1.46 7.69 2.38
CA LYS A 135 0.51 7.94 3.48
C LYS A 135 0.59 6.85 4.53
N LYS A 136 0.40 7.24 5.78
CA LYS A 136 0.19 6.38 6.95
C LYS A 136 -1.23 6.62 7.45
N LEU A 137 -2.13 5.69 7.16
CA LEU A 137 -3.56 5.86 7.39
C LEU A 137 -4.01 5.13 8.65
N ASN A 138 -4.78 5.80 9.49
CA ASN A 138 -5.45 5.16 10.61
C ASN A 138 -6.72 4.43 10.15
N ILE A 139 -7.40 3.74 11.07
CA ILE A 139 -8.63 2.98 10.80
C ILE A 139 -9.77 3.84 10.18
N ALA A 140 -9.75 5.15 10.38
CA ALA A 140 -10.72 6.08 9.79
C ALA A 140 -10.28 6.59 8.41
N GLY A 141 -9.13 6.16 7.90
CA GLY A 141 -8.56 6.59 6.62
C GLY A 141 -7.91 7.98 6.67
N LYS A 142 -7.65 8.53 7.87
CA LYS A 142 -6.95 9.80 8.04
C LYS A 142 -5.44 9.58 7.94
N ASN A 143 -4.75 10.38 7.12
CA ASN A 143 -3.30 10.39 7.09
C ASN A 143 -2.74 10.94 8.41
N LEU A 144 -1.77 10.23 8.97
CA LEU A 144 -1.11 10.56 10.23
C LEU A 144 0.25 11.24 10.01
N LEU A 145 0.79 11.24 8.79
CA LEU A 145 2.02 11.95 8.49
C LEU A 145 1.75 13.45 8.41
N ASP A 146 2.48 14.23 9.18
CA ASP A 146 2.31 15.68 9.27
C ASP A 146 2.95 16.43 8.09
N SER A 147 3.95 15.83 7.45
CA SER A 147 4.59 16.31 6.23
C SER A 147 4.33 15.36 5.08
N ASP A 148 4.35 15.89 3.85
CA ASP A 148 4.33 15.07 2.66
C ASP A 148 5.74 14.55 2.38
N PRO A 149 6.11 13.33 2.82
CA PRO A 149 7.42 12.76 2.59
C PRO A 149 7.54 12.41 1.10
N TYR A 150 7.93 13.40 0.31
CA TYR A 150 8.11 13.21 -1.12
C TYR A 150 9.60 13.13 -1.47
N TYR A 151 10.03 11.93 -1.78
CA TYR A 151 11.38 11.68 -2.28
C TYR A 151 11.41 10.64 -3.41
N ALA A 152 10.43 9.71 -3.47
CA ALA A 152 10.36 8.71 -4.51
C ALA A 152 9.49 9.20 -5.69
N ASP A 153 10.09 9.35 -6.87
CA ASP A 153 9.36 9.77 -8.08
C ASP A 153 8.39 8.69 -8.57
N LEU A 154 8.77 7.42 -8.42
CA LEU A 154 8.01 6.27 -8.91
C LEU A 154 7.87 5.19 -7.82
N PRO A 155 7.21 5.50 -6.67
CA PRO A 155 7.09 4.53 -5.60
C PRO A 155 6.31 3.30 -6.06
N ALA A 156 6.95 2.12 -5.94
CA ALA A 156 6.41 0.85 -6.39
C ALA A 156 5.88 0.00 -5.23
N ALA A 157 6.55 0.04 -4.07
CA ALA A 157 6.20 -0.79 -2.94
C ALA A 157 6.49 -0.08 -1.60
N VAL A 158 5.76 -0.45 -0.56
CA VAL A 158 5.89 0.05 0.80
C VAL A 158 5.81 -1.10 1.80
N THR A 159 6.59 -1.02 2.86
CA THR A 159 6.53 -1.90 4.03
C THR A 159 6.99 -1.15 5.29
N THR A 160 6.89 -1.78 6.45
CA THR A 160 7.46 -1.28 7.71
C THR A 160 8.55 -2.21 8.22
N GLY A 161 9.55 -1.66 8.86
CA GLY A 161 10.54 -2.41 9.62
C GLY A 161 10.11 -2.64 11.07
N ASN A 162 10.96 -3.36 11.83
CA ASN A 162 10.64 -3.78 13.19
C ASN A 162 10.63 -2.63 14.22
N TYR A 163 11.18 -1.48 13.86
CA TYR A 163 11.24 -0.27 14.70
C TYR A 163 10.22 0.80 14.28
N ASN A 164 9.14 0.42 13.58
CA ASN A 164 8.12 1.30 13.00
C ASN A 164 8.65 2.25 11.90
N ASN A 165 9.89 2.07 11.45
CA ASN A 165 10.43 2.75 10.29
C ASN A 165 9.65 2.36 9.03
N ILE A 166 9.50 3.30 8.11
CA ILE A 166 8.75 3.09 6.86
C ILE A 166 9.75 2.96 5.73
N LEU A 167 9.62 1.90 4.93
CA LEU A 167 10.48 1.68 3.75
C LEU A 167 9.63 1.78 2.50
N VAL A 168 10.06 2.65 1.59
CA VAL A 168 9.47 2.81 0.27
C VAL A 168 10.51 2.45 -0.78
N ALA A 169 10.20 1.49 -1.63
CA ALA A 169 11.01 1.20 -2.80
C ALA A 169 10.39 1.85 -4.04
N ASP A 170 11.21 2.53 -4.84
CA ASP A 170 10.77 2.99 -6.15
C ASP A 170 11.05 1.96 -7.25
N SER A 171 10.45 2.17 -8.42
CA SER A 171 10.58 1.27 -9.57
C SER A 171 12.02 1.14 -10.06
N ASP A 172 12.86 2.16 -9.83
CA ASP A 172 14.27 2.21 -10.26
C ASP A 172 15.24 1.58 -9.24
N GLY A 173 14.71 1.05 -8.12
CA GLY A 173 15.49 0.31 -7.14
C GLY A 173 16.09 1.15 -6.02
N TYR A 174 15.74 2.42 -5.91
CA TYR A 174 16.07 3.21 -4.73
C TYR A 174 15.13 2.82 -3.59
N ILE A 175 15.69 2.66 -2.40
CA ILE A 175 14.97 2.44 -1.15
C ILE A 175 15.09 3.70 -0.32
N TYR A 176 13.96 4.27 0.06
CA TYR A 176 13.82 5.41 0.94
C TYR A 176 13.34 4.91 2.29
N GLU A 177 14.10 5.16 3.32
CA GLU A 177 13.77 4.78 4.68
C GLU A 177 13.44 6.02 5.49
N TYR A 178 12.28 5.99 6.15
CA TYR A 178 11.76 7.07 6.98
C TYR A 178 11.58 6.58 8.42
N ASN A 179 11.63 7.50 9.38
CA ASN A 179 11.17 7.22 10.73
C ASN A 179 9.63 7.08 10.78
N GLU A 180 9.08 6.80 11.97
CA GLU A 180 7.63 6.61 12.14
C GLU A 180 6.79 7.86 11.82
N ASP A 181 7.38 9.05 11.82
CA ASP A 181 6.73 10.34 11.53
C ASP A 181 6.84 10.76 10.06
N GLY A 182 7.59 9.98 9.24
CA GLY A 182 7.79 10.23 7.81
C GLY A 182 8.99 11.11 7.47
N GLU A 183 9.93 11.32 8.41
CA GLU A 183 11.18 12.02 8.13
C GLU A 183 12.19 11.05 7.51
N LEU A 184 12.83 11.46 6.41
CA LEU A 184 13.81 10.65 5.70
C LEU A 184 15.07 10.42 6.54
N LEU A 185 15.40 9.15 6.76
CA LEU A 185 16.63 8.71 7.42
C LEU A 185 17.72 8.37 6.42
N PHE A 186 17.39 7.52 5.45
CA PHE A 186 18.33 6.99 4.47
C PHE A 186 17.73 6.92 3.08
N MET A 187 18.62 6.96 2.10
CA MET A 187 18.35 6.56 0.73
C MET A 187 19.50 5.68 0.24
N PHE A 188 19.20 4.49 -0.27
CA PHE A 188 20.21 3.54 -0.77
C PHE A 188 19.65 2.70 -1.91
N GLY A 189 20.44 1.76 -2.45
CA GLY A 189 20.09 1.03 -3.66
C GLY A 189 20.30 1.86 -4.92
N GLY A 190 19.51 1.59 -5.96
CA GLY A 190 19.49 2.35 -7.21
C GLY A 190 19.32 1.51 -8.45
N ARG A 191 19.30 2.19 -9.60
CA ARG A 191 19.09 1.58 -10.91
C ARG A 191 20.36 0.93 -11.46
N ASP A 192 20.22 -0.28 -11.99
CA ASP A 192 21.28 -0.96 -12.74
C ASP A 192 21.32 -0.41 -14.19
N VAL A 193 22.39 0.28 -14.50
CA VAL A 193 22.64 0.81 -15.85
C VAL A 193 23.55 -0.15 -16.67
N GLY A 194 23.36 -1.47 -16.49
CA GLY A 194 24.10 -2.50 -17.23
C GLY A 194 25.42 -2.92 -16.61
N ARG A 195 25.66 -2.60 -15.34
CA ARG A 195 26.89 -2.96 -14.61
C ARG A 195 26.75 -4.22 -13.75
N GLN A 196 25.54 -4.78 -13.64
CA GLN A 196 25.22 -5.99 -12.87
C GLN A 196 25.78 -5.97 -11.43
N ARG A 197 25.73 -4.82 -10.77
CA ARG A 197 26.21 -4.70 -9.39
C ARG A 197 25.16 -5.23 -8.42
N VAL A 198 25.62 -5.85 -7.36
CA VAL A 198 24.79 -6.26 -6.24
C VAL A 198 24.12 -5.01 -5.63
N GLY A 199 22.85 -5.10 -5.28
CA GLY A 199 22.08 -4.00 -4.71
C GLY A 199 21.54 -2.97 -5.71
N LEU A 200 21.76 -3.17 -7.03
CA LEU A 200 21.15 -2.38 -8.10
C LEU A 200 20.04 -3.17 -8.78
N CYS A 201 18.87 -2.56 -8.99
CA CYS A 201 17.70 -3.20 -9.57
C CYS A 201 17.36 -2.62 -10.94
N ASN A 202 16.55 -3.35 -11.72
CA ASN A 202 15.99 -2.86 -12.97
C ASN A 202 14.54 -2.45 -12.81
N ILE A 203 13.69 -3.37 -12.30
CA ILE A 203 12.25 -3.12 -12.08
C ILE A 203 11.85 -3.72 -10.74
N VAL A 204 11.58 -2.86 -9.77
CA VAL A 204 11.13 -3.27 -8.45
C VAL A 204 9.61 -3.40 -8.41
N GLU A 205 9.14 -4.53 -7.87
CA GLU A 205 7.70 -4.86 -7.72
C GLU A 205 7.24 -4.98 -6.27
N ALA A 206 8.16 -5.37 -5.37
CA ALA A 206 7.83 -5.60 -3.97
C ALA A 206 9.02 -5.38 -3.04
N ILE A 207 8.72 -5.02 -1.81
CA ILE A 207 9.66 -4.91 -0.69
C ILE A 207 9.05 -5.60 0.53
N ALA A 208 9.89 -6.26 1.33
CA ALA A 208 9.50 -6.88 2.59
C ALA A 208 10.66 -6.80 3.58
N VAL A 209 10.35 -6.89 4.88
CA VAL A 209 11.35 -6.94 5.97
C VAL A 209 11.08 -8.17 6.81
N ASP A 210 12.13 -8.86 7.25
CA ASP A 210 12.01 -10.00 8.17
C ASP A 210 12.26 -9.59 9.64
N GLU A 211 12.21 -10.59 10.54
CA GLU A 211 12.41 -10.40 11.98
C GLU A 211 13.84 -9.94 12.36
N ASP A 212 14.82 -10.13 11.46
CA ASP A 212 16.21 -9.69 11.64
C ASP A 212 16.50 -8.33 10.97
N ASP A 213 15.45 -7.56 10.57
CA ASP A 213 15.54 -6.31 9.82
C ASP A 213 16.22 -6.43 8.45
N ARG A 214 16.30 -7.63 7.88
CA ARG A 214 16.78 -7.80 6.51
C ARG A 214 15.70 -7.35 5.53
N ILE A 215 16.09 -6.54 4.56
CA ILE A 215 15.20 -6.01 3.53
C ILE A 215 15.31 -6.88 2.29
N TYR A 216 14.18 -7.38 1.82
CA TYR A 216 14.03 -8.18 0.61
C TYR A 216 13.39 -7.33 -0.48
N LEU A 217 14.07 -7.17 -1.61
CA LEU A 217 13.60 -6.38 -2.74
C LEU A 217 13.46 -7.27 -3.97
N LEU A 218 12.26 -7.39 -4.50
CA LEU A 218 11.97 -8.21 -5.68
C LEU A 218 12.20 -7.41 -6.96
N ASP A 219 13.17 -7.85 -7.76
CA ASP A 219 13.43 -7.35 -9.11
C ASP A 219 12.81 -8.30 -10.14
N SER A 220 11.73 -7.86 -10.78
CA SER A 220 10.96 -8.67 -11.72
C SER A 220 11.67 -8.86 -13.06
N ASP A 221 12.48 -7.91 -13.52
CA ASP A 221 13.21 -7.98 -14.77
C ASP A 221 14.41 -8.94 -14.64
N LYS A 222 15.19 -8.80 -13.57
CA LYS A 222 16.31 -9.71 -13.27
C LYS A 222 15.86 -11.07 -12.73
N LYS A 223 14.61 -11.22 -12.31
CA LYS A 223 14.07 -12.43 -11.65
C LYS A 223 14.87 -12.81 -10.41
N GLN A 224 15.20 -11.82 -9.60
CA GLN A 224 16.05 -11.94 -8.41
C GLN A 224 15.40 -11.27 -7.21
N ILE A 225 15.79 -11.73 -6.03
CA ILE A 225 15.53 -11.06 -4.77
C ILE A 225 16.86 -10.53 -4.27
N HIS A 226 16.95 -9.22 -4.10
CA HIS A 226 18.08 -8.57 -3.45
C HIS A 226 17.83 -8.56 -1.95
N ILE A 227 18.85 -8.91 -1.17
CA ILE A 227 18.79 -8.92 0.29
C ILE A 227 19.78 -7.89 0.80
N PHE A 228 19.28 -6.95 1.61
CA PHE A 228 20.09 -5.95 2.30
C PHE A 228 20.07 -6.28 3.80
N GLU A 229 21.26 -6.40 4.37
CA GLU A 229 21.42 -6.62 5.80
C GLU A 229 21.65 -5.30 6.53
N PRO A 230 21.04 -5.06 7.70
CA PRO A 230 21.28 -3.86 8.47
C PRO A 230 22.74 -3.84 8.96
N THR A 231 23.35 -2.65 8.97
CA THR A 231 24.66 -2.45 9.58
C THR A 231 24.52 -2.22 11.09
N GLU A 232 25.60 -2.37 11.83
CA GLU A 232 25.62 -2.05 13.26
C GLU A 232 25.16 -0.60 13.54
N PHE A 233 25.58 0.33 12.68
CA PHE A 233 25.14 1.73 12.76
C PHE A 233 23.63 1.89 12.58
N THR A 234 23.06 1.20 11.57
CA THR A 234 21.62 1.24 11.29
C THR A 234 20.82 0.68 12.47
N ASN A 235 21.23 -0.47 13.00
CA ASN A 235 20.59 -1.08 14.18
C ASN A 235 20.59 -0.17 15.40
N LEU A 236 21.73 0.46 15.70
CA LEU A 236 21.84 1.40 16.83
C LEU A 236 20.96 2.64 16.62
N LEU A 237 20.88 3.14 15.40
CA LEU A 237 20.04 4.29 15.07
C LEU A 237 18.56 3.96 15.23
N HIS A 238 18.11 2.82 14.66
CA HIS A 238 16.72 2.37 14.75
C HIS A 238 16.31 2.16 16.22
N GLU A 239 17.12 1.44 17.00
CA GLU A 239 16.87 1.25 18.43
C GLU A 239 16.79 2.57 19.18
N SER A 240 17.72 3.50 18.89
CA SER A 240 17.74 4.81 19.54
C SER A 240 16.51 5.64 19.24
N LEU A 241 16.09 5.71 17.96
CA LEU A 241 14.90 6.42 17.55
C LEU A 241 13.63 5.79 18.16
N TYR A 242 13.55 4.47 18.16
CA TYR A 242 12.43 3.75 18.76
C TYR A 242 12.32 4.00 20.27
N LEU A 243 13.42 3.91 21.01
CA LEU A 243 13.45 4.21 22.46
C LEU A 243 13.08 5.68 22.72
N PHE A 244 13.60 6.59 21.91
CA PHE A 244 13.25 8.00 21.99
C PHE A 244 11.76 8.25 21.81
N SER A 245 11.12 7.64 20.79
CA SER A 245 9.66 7.74 20.54
C SER A 245 8.83 7.19 21.71
N LYS A 246 9.38 6.25 22.48
CA LYS A 246 8.75 5.69 23.70
C LYS A 246 9.06 6.51 24.97
N GLY A 247 9.80 7.61 24.88
CA GLY A 247 10.21 8.43 26.00
C GLY A 247 11.25 7.75 26.92
N GLN A 248 11.99 6.80 26.39
CA GLN A 248 13.07 6.08 27.07
C GLN A 248 14.41 6.67 26.64
N TYR A 249 15.03 7.47 27.51
CA TYR A 249 16.30 8.18 27.24
C TYR A 249 17.46 7.53 27.98
#